data_405147456f51e9462538769ef4a383ba
#
_entry.id   405147456f51e9462538769ef4a383ba
#
_cell.length_a   1.000
_cell.length_b   1.000
_cell.length_c   1.000
_cell.angle_alpha   90.00
_cell.angle_beta   90.00
_cell.angle_gamma   90.00
#
_symmetry.space_group_name_H-M   'P 1'
#
loop_
_entity.id
_entity.type
_entity.pdbx_description
1 polymer ?
#
loop_
_entity_poly.entity_id
_entity_poly.type
_entity_poly.pdbx_seq_one_letter_code
_entity_poly.pdbx_strand_id
1 'polypeptide(L)'
;GNNAGGWGLYMKSEDLAKFFLPYIHEGKWKDGTQIIPATWVKEATRKQVDSVSDGYIDNMMGYGYQFWRNPIPNSYRADGLFGQRCFMFPEYDALVVLNCGEAEDYKVMKVFWKYFPECFGYGTLPENKAEYQKMLDTIDNCSVEDLPKGKRNFELEKKISNRLIKCKTSEFVSVVSITITQMWFNKPGEINEMMLTFDEDKPVSYTHLRAHE
;
A
#
# COMPACT_ATOMS: atom_id res chain seq x y z
N GLY A 1 18.38 3.33 -16.07
CA GLY A 1 18.21 3.62 -14.65
C GLY A 1 18.32 2.36 -13.83
N ASN A 2 18.71 2.48 -12.58
CA ASN A 2 18.79 1.33 -11.67
C ASN A 2 17.39 1.09 -11.07
N ASN A 3 16.97 -0.17 -11.01
CA ASN A 3 15.75 -0.55 -10.33
C ASN A 3 15.96 -0.51 -8.81
N ALA A 4 15.07 0.17 -8.11
CA ALA A 4 15.02 0.10 -6.65
C ALA A 4 14.40 -1.23 -6.23
N GLY A 5 15.14 -2.05 -5.48
CA GLY A 5 14.69 -3.39 -5.10
C GLY A 5 13.61 -3.43 -4.02
N GLY A 6 13.43 -2.34 -3.26
CA GLY A 6 12.54 -2.32 -2.09
C GLY A 6 11.38 -1.31 -2.16
N TRP A 7 11.31 -0.47 -3.18
CA TRP A 7 10.30 0.60 -3.28
C TRP A 7 10.23 1.18 -4.69
N GLY A 8 9.22 2.05 -4.94
CA GLY A 8 9.10 2.78 -6.21
C GLY A 8 8.36 2.04 -7.31
N LEU A 9 7.61 1.00 -6.98
CA LEU A 9 6.72 0.34 -7.93
C LEU A 9 5.39 1.10 -8.00
N TYR A 10 5.01 1.51 -9.21
CA TYR A 10 3.74 2.17 -9.50
C TYR A 10 2.91 1.26 -10.40
N MET A 11 1.82 0.72 -9.87
CA MET A 11 0.90 -0.14 -10.61
C MET A 11 -0.54 0.15 -10.19
N LYS A 12 -1.48 -0.13 -11.10
CA LYS A 12 -2.91 -0.20 -10.74
C LYS A 12 -3.17 -1.45 -9.90
N SER A 13 -4.20 -1.41 -9.05
CA SER A 13 -4.55 -2.54 -8.18
C SER A 13 -4.76 -3.83 -8.95
N GLU A 14 -5.44 -3.76 -10.09
CA GLU A 14 -5.72 -4.92 -10.94
C GLU A 14 -4.44 -5.50 -11.58
N ASP A 15 -3.49 -4.66 -11.93
CA ASP A 15 -2.21 -5.11 -12.50
C ASP A 15 -1.31 -5.71 -11.41
N LEU A 16 -1.38 -5.16 -10.20
CA LEU A 16 -0.70 -5.75 -9.04
C LEU A 16 -1.28 -7.13 -8.71
N ALA A 17 -2.60 -7.30 -8.77
CA ALA A 17 -3.23 -8.62 -8.62
C ALA A 17 -2.75 -9.61 -9.70
N LYS A 18 -2.70 -9.18 -10.96
CA LYS A 18 -2.16 -10.00 -12.06
C LYS A 18 -0.69 -10.37 -11.85
N PHE A 19 0.12 -9.43 -11.35
CA PHE A 19 1.53 -9.66 -11.08
C PHE A 19 1.73 -10.77 -10.03
N PHE A 20 0.88 -10.81 -8.99
CA PHE A 20 0.96 -11.83 -7.95
C PHE A 20 0.16 -13.11 -8.23
N LEU A 21 -0.66 -13.14 -9.28
CA LEU A 21 -1.45 -14.32 -9.64
C LEU A 21 -0.61 -15.61 -9.77
N PRO A 22 0.58 -15.61 -10.41
CA PRO A 22 1.40 -16.81 -10.50
C PRO A 22 1.81 -17.36 -9.11
N TYR A 23 1.90 -16.52 -8.10
CA TYR A 23 2.29 -17.00 -6.77
C TYR A 23 1.23 -17.88 -6.10
N ILE A 24 -0.08 -17.66 -6.38
CA ILE A 24 -1.14 -18.56 -5.89
C ILE A 24 -1.32 -19.82 -6.75
N HIS A 25 -0.76 -19.81 -7.98
CA HIS A 25 -0.87 -20.92 -8.94
C HIS A 25 0.48 -21.64 -9.16
N GLU A 26 1.30 -21.79 -8.15
CA GLU A 26 2.59 -22.48 -8.23
C GLU A 26 3.50 -21.97 -9.37
N GLY A 27 3.44 -20.68 -9.65
CA GLY A 27 4.23 -20.02 -10.68
C GLY A 27 3.67 -20.08 -12.08
N LYS A 28 2.45 -20.57 -12.26
CA LYS A 28 1.79 -20.68 -13.56
C LYS A 28 0.92 -19.46 -13.86
N TRP A 29 0.88 -19.09 -15.12
CA TRP A 29 -0.08 -18.13 -15.64
C TRP A 29 -1.41 -18.81 -15.96
N LYS A 30 -2.45 -18.02 -16.30
CA LYS A 30 -3.81 -18.47 -16.60
C LYS A 30 -3.94 -19.54 -17.68
N ASP A 31 -3.03 -19.54 -18.66
CA ASP A 31 -2.97 -20.50 -19.76
C ASP A 31 -2.16 -21.76 -19.41
N GLY A 32 -1.68 -21.88 -18.18
CA GLY A 32 -0.83 -22.96 -17.71
C GLY A 32 0.66 -22.77 -17.94
N THR A 33 1.08 -21.68 -18.61
CA THR A 33 2.49 -21.37 -18.83
C THR A 33 3.23 -21.16 -17.51
N GLN A 34 4.33 -21.88 -17.30
CA GLN A 34 5.18 -21.70 -16.13
C GLN A 34 6.01 -20.42 -16.29
N ILE A 35 5.70 -19.38 -15.50
CA ILE A 35 6.41 -18.09 -15.50
C ILE A 35 7.50 -18.05 -14.42
N ILE A 36 7.19 -18.58 -13.25
CA ILE A 36 8.09 -18.65 -12.10
C ILE A 36 8.23 -20.13 -11.73
N PRO A 37 9.47 -20.66 -11.51
CA PRO A 37 9.60 -22.04 -11.07
C PRO A 37 8.78 -22.33 -9.81
N ALA A 38 8.01 -23.41 -9.78
CA ALA A 38 7.18 -23.79 -8.63
C ALA A 38 8.04 -23.97 -7.35
N THR A 39 9.23 -24.51 -7.48
CA THR A 39 10.20 -24.63 -6.39
C THR A 39 10.60 -23.28 -5.81
N TRP A 40 10.72 -22.25 -6.64
CA TRP A 40 10.99 -20.90 -6.18
C TRP A 40 9.80 -20.29 -5.46
N VAL A 41 8.58 -20.43 -5.98
CA VAL A 41 7.36 -19.96 -5.30
C VAL A 41 7.30 -20.54 -3.89
N LYS A 42 7.45 -21.86 -3.78
CA LYS A 42 7.48 -22.56 -2.48
C LYS A 42 8.58 -22.04 -1.57
N GLU A 43 9.78 -21.87 -2.10
CA GLU A 43 10.94 -21.42 -1.32
C GLU A 43 10.77 -19.96 -0.87
N ALA A 44 10.34 -19.06 -1.76
CA ALA A 44 10.21 -17.64 -1.48
C ALA A 44 9.09 -17.34 -0.46
N THR A 45 8.01 -18.10 -0.50
CA THR A 45 6.83 -17.84 0.33
C THR A 45 6.81 -18.57 1.66
N ARG A 46 7.68 -19.60 1.86
CA ARG A 46 7.79 -20.27 3.15
C ARG A 46 8.46 -19.38 4.19
N LYS A 47 8.21 -19.65 5.45
CA LYS A 47 8.92 -19.01 6.55
C LYS A 47 10.42 -19.32 6.48
N GLN A 48 11.25 -18.30 6.35
CA GLN A 48 12.71 -18.37 6.38
C GLN A 48 13.25 -17.97 7.76
N VAL A 49 12.64 -16.93 8.36
CA VAL A 49 13.04 -16.39 9.65
C VAL A 49 11.81 -16.05 10.49
N ASP A 50 12.01 -15.96 11.80
CA ASP A 50 11.02 -15.38 12.69
C ASP A 50 10.94 -13.88 12.43
N SER A 51 9.74 -13.36 12.42
CA SER A 51 9.52 -11.94 12.29
C SER A 51 9.35 -11.25 13.65
N VAL A 52 9.24 -9.93 13.64
CA VAL A 52 9.24 -9.10 14.85
C VAL A 52 8.07 -9.45 15.77
N SER A 53 8.31 -9.49 17.07
CA SER A 53 7.28 -9.63 18.09
C SER A 53 6.87 -8.22 18.57
N ASP A 54 5.95 -7.60 17.84
CA ASP A 54 5.41 -6.26 18.16
C ASP A 54 4.00 -6.32 18.77
N GLY A 55 3.48 -7.53 19.02
CA GLY A 55 2.14 -7.76 19.54
C GLY A 55 1.05 -7.86 18.48
N TYR A 56 1.37 -7.66 17.20
CA TYR A 56 0.43 -7.88 16.10
C TYR A 56 0.64 -9.26 15.50
N ILE A 57 -0.38 -10.12 15.62
CA ILE A 57 -0.30 -11.52 15.21
C ILE A 57 0.14 -11.69 13.76
N ASP A 58 -0.31 -10.83 12.87
CA ASP A 58 0.02 -10.86 11.45
C ASP A 58 1.48 -10.53 11.16
N ASN A 59 2.15 -9.81 12.06
CA ASN A 59 3.59 -9.53 11.97
C ASN A 59 4.45 -10.61 12.62
N MET A 60 3.85 -11.49 13.42
CA MET A 60 4.56 -12.53 14.20
C MET A 60 4.63 -13.89 13.49
N MET A 61 4.02 -14.02 12.30
CA MET A 61 3.90 -15.32 11.62
C MET A 61 5.15 -15.75 10.85
N GLY A 62 6.15 -14.88 10.77
CA GLY A 62 7.41 -15.12 10.09
C GLY A 62 7.50 -14.46 8.72
N TYR A 63 8.70 -14.49 8.15
CA TYR A 63 9.04 -13.80 6.90
C TYR A 63 9.78 -14.74 5.95
N GLY A 64 9.41 -14.71 4.68
CA GLY A 64 10.06 -15.40 3.57
C GLY A 64 10.99 -14.47 2.79
N TYR A 65 11.16 -14.72 1.49
CA TYR A 65 11.91 -13.82 0.60
C TYR A 65 10.98 -12.74 0.04
N GLN A 66 10.88 -11.60 0.74
CA GLN A 66 9.98 -10.46 0.48
C GLN A 66 8.48 -10.77 0.70
N PHE A 67 8.15 -11.86 1.40
CA PHE A 67 6.78 -12.21 1.76
C PHE A 67 6.63 -12.34 3.28
N TRP A 68 5.69 -11.61 3.85
CA TRP A 68 5.22 -11.85 5.21
C TRP A 68 4.28 -13.04 5.24
N ARG A 69 4.42 -13.89 6.25
CA ARG A 69 3.44 -14.95 6.50
C ARG A 69 2.19 -14.35 7.15
N ASN A 70 1.03 -14.91 6.82
CA ASN A 70 -0.24 -14.51 7.40
C ASN A 70 -0.69 -15.49 8.51
N PRO A 71 -1.67 -15.08 9.38
CA PRO A 71 -2.26 -15.97 10.38
C PRO A 71 -3.03 -17.16 9.77
N ILE A 72 -3.62 -17.00 8.59
CA ILE A 72 -4.26 -18.11 7.87
C ILE A 72 -3.18 -19.04 7.32
N PRO A 73 -3.26 -20.36 7.58
CA PRO A 73 -2.30 -21.32 7.07
C PRO A 73 -2.08 -21.20 5.56
N ASN A 74 -0.88 -21.47 5.11
CA ASN A 74 -0.46 -21.43 3.70
C ASN A 74 -0.71 -20.12 2.96
N SER A 75 -1.00 -19.04 3.70
CA SER A 75 -1.16 -17.71 3.12
C SER A 75 0.01 -16.78 3.45
N TYR A 76 0.21 -15.79 2.61
CA TYR A 76 1.30 -14.82 2.71
C TYR A 76 0.91 -13.52 2.03
N ARG A 77 1.70 -12.50 2.22
CA ARG A 77 1.45 -11.19 1.60
C ARG A 77 2.74 -10.47 1.21
N ALA A 78 2.66 -9.68 0.17
CA ALA A 78 3.53 -8.53 -0.05
C ALA A 78 2.99 -7.37 0.79
N ASP A 79 3.88 -6.65 1.47
CA ASP A 79 3.51 -5.59 2.40
C ASP A 79 4.42 -4.37 2.19
N GLY A 80 3.83 -3.23 2.00
CA GLY A 80 4.49 -1.97 1.79
C GLY A 80 3.99 -0.89 2.73
N LEU A 81 4.81 0.12 2.92
CA LEU A 81 4.54 1.24 3.81
C LEU A 81 3.19 1.90 3.50
N PHE A 82 2.51 2.38 4.53
CA PHE A 82 1.17 3.00 4.47
C PHE A 82 0.05 2.10 3.97
N GLY A 83 0.22 0.78 4.09
CA GLY A 83 -0.84 -0.18 3.79
C GLY A 83 -0.96 -0.59 2.33
N GLN A 84 0.14 -0.56 1.57
CA GLN A 84 0.20 -1.13 0.23
C GLN A 84 0.35 -2.65 0.36
N ARG A 85 -0.69 -3.44 0.09
CA ARG A 85 -0.65 -4.88 0.34
C ARG A 85 -1.24 -5.69 -0.80
N CYS A 86 -0.66 -6.88 -1.00
CA CYS A 86 -1.30 -7.95 -1.75
C CYS A 86 -1.28 -9.21 -0.89
N PHE A 87 -2.46 -9.64 -0.45
CA PHE A 87 -2.64 -10.90 0.26
C PHE A 87 -2.86 -12.02 -0.73
N MET A 88 -2.22 -13.14 -0.49
CA MET A 88 -2.28 -14.34 -1.33
C MET A 88 -2.79 -15.51 -0.51
N PHE A 89 -3.86 -16.12 -0.96
CA PHE A 89 -4.55 -17.25 -0.33
C PHE A 89 -4.66 -18.40 -1.32
N PRO A 90 -3.59 -19.19 -1.55
CA PRO A 90 -3.59 -20.24 -2.56
C PRO A 90 -4.69 -21.29 -2.38
N GLU A 91 -5.02 -21.64 -1.14
CA GLU A 91 -6.04 -22.64 -0.84
C GLU A 91 -7.47 -22.20 -1.18
N TYR A 92 -7.67 -20.88 -1.31
CA TYR A 92 -8.96 -20.28 -1.67
C TYR A 92 -8.97 -19.73 -3.09
N ASP A 93 -7.88 -19.92 -3.83
CA ASP A 93 -7.70 -19.32 -5.18
C ASP A 93 -8.00 -17.81 -5.18
N ALA A 94 -7.52 -17.11 -4.16
CA ALA A 94 -7.88 -15.73 -3.90
C ALA A 94 -6.67 -14.82 -3.70
N LEU A 95 -6.81 -13.60 -4.24
CA LEU A 95 -5.92 -12.47 -4.04
C LEU A 95 -6.71 -11.27 -3.53
N VAL A 96 -6.12 -10.51 -2.62
CA VAL A 96 -6.69 -9.23 -2.17
C VAL A 96 -5.63 -8.16 -2.23
N VAL A 97 -5.90 -7.14 -3.01
CA VAL A 97 -5.03 -5.98 -3.13
C VAL A 97 -5.62 -4.80 -2.37
N LEU A 98 -4.80 -4.20 -1.52
CA LEU A 98 -5.11 -2.96 -0.82
C LEU A 98 -4.09 -1.90 -1.23
N ASN A 99 -4.59 -0.74 -1.64
CA ASN A 99 -3.80 0.47 -1.82
C ASN A 99 -4.31 1.51 -0.83
N CYS A 100 -3.50 1.87 0.14
CA CYS A 100 -3.85 2.77 1.23
C CYS A 100 -2.87 3.93 1.33
N GLY A 101 -3.23 4.94 2.10
CA GLY A 101 -2.38 6.03 2.54
C GLY A 101 -2.43 6.22 4.07
N GLU A 102 -2.66 5.13 4.82
CA GLU A 102 -2.86 5.17 6.27
C GLU A 102 -1.53 4.98 7.02
N ALA A 103 -1.15 5.98 7.82
CA ALA A 103 0.08 5.92 8.61
C ALA A 103 -0.03 4.90 9.77
N GLU A 104 -1.24 4.72 10.32
CA GLU A 104 -1.53 3.72 11.33
C GLU A 104 -2.11 2.45 10.68
N ASP A 105 -1.35 1.85 9.81
CA ASP A 105 -1.77 0.77 8.92
C ASP A 105 -2.26 -0.50 9.65
N TYR A 106 -1.90 -0.68 10.93
CA TYR A 106 -2.45 -1.73 11.79
C TYR A 106 -3.98 -1.65 11.93
N LYS A 107 -4.58 -0.46 11.80
CA LYS A 107 -6.05 -0.30 11.83
C LYS A 107 -6.68 -0.97 10.63
N VAL A 108 -6.08 -0.82 9.46
CA VAL A 108 -6.52 -1.48 8.22
C VAL A 108 -6.43 -2.99 8.37
N MET A 109 -5.31 -3.50 8.90
CA MET A 109 -5.10 -4.93 9.15
C MET A 109 -6.13 -5.51 10.12
N LYS A 110 -6.43 -4.78 11.19
CA LYS A 110 -7.44 -5.20 12.17
C LYS A 110 -8.83 -5.33 11.55
N VAL A 111 -9.22 -4.40 10.68
CA VAL A 111 -10.49 -4.47 9.94
C VAL A 111 -10.45 -5.63 8.94
N PHE A 112 -9.38 -5.76 8.19
CA PHE A 112 -9.19 -6.82 7.22
C PHE A 112 -9.36 -8.22 7.87
N TRP A 113 -8.59 -8.51 8.92
CA TRP A 113 -8.66 -9.82 9.60
C TRP A 113 -9.99 -10.08 10.31
N LYS A 114 -10.72 -9.04 10.68
CA LYS A 114 -12.05 -9.19 11.29
C LYS A 114 -13.10 -9.68 10.31
N TYR A 115 -13.05 -9.23 9.07
CA TYR A 115 -14.15 -9.47 8.12
C TYR A 115 -13.77 -10.41 6.98
N PHE A 116 -12.55 -10.32 6.50
CA PHE A 116 -12.17 -10.96 5.24
C PHE A 116 -12.08 -12.49 5.31
N PRO A 117 -11.57 -13.12 6.38
CA PRO A 117 -11.54 -14.59 6.47
C PRO A 117 -12.92 -15.24 6.38
N GLU A 118 -13.96 -14.56 6.85
CA GLU A 118 -15.34 -15.05 6.79
C GLU A 118 -15.92 -15.04 5.37
N CYS A 119 -15.29 -14.32 4.43
CA CYS A 119 -15.71 -14.29 3.04
C CYS A 119 -15.30 -15.55 2.26
N PHE A 120 -14.35 -16.32 2.79
CA PHE A 120 -13.87 -17.52 2.12
C PHE A 120 -14.80 -18.70 2.37
N GLY A 121 -15.18 -19.37 1.29
CA GLY A 121 -15.96 -20.60 1.33
C GLY A 121 -15.39 -21.61 0.34
N TYR A 122 -15.81 -22.85 0.48
CA TYR A 122 -15.43 -23.91 -0.45
C TYR A 122 -16.56 -24.12 -1.47
N GLY A 123 -16.19 -24.12 -2.74
CA GLY A 123 -17.08 -24.41 -3.85
C GLY A 123 -17.71 -23.15 -4.49
N THR A 124 -18.48 -23.40 -5.54
CA THR A 124 -19.14 -22.35 -6.28
C THR A 124 -20.35 -21.83 -5.52
N LEU A 125 -20.44 -20.53 -5.34
CA LEU A 125 -21.62 -19.91 -4.77
C LEU A 125 -22.82 -20.08 -5.70
N PRO A 126 -24.04 -20.29 -5.16
CA PRO A 126 -25.24 -20.29 -5.97
C PRO A 126 -25.45 -18.94 -6.63
N GLU A 127 -25.99 -18.94 -7.85
CA GLU A 127 -26.31 -17.69 -8.54
C GLU A 127 -27.34 -16.89 -7.75
N ASN A 128 -26.99 -15.62 -7.44
CA ASN A 128 -27.87 -14.67 -6.78
C ASN A 128 -27.74 -13.29 -7.43
N LYS A 129 -28.57 -13.04 -8.44
CA LYS A 129 -28.53 -11.80 -9.22
C LYS A 129 -28.80 -10.55 -8.39
N ALA A 130 -29.66 -10.67 -7.37
CA ALA A 130 -30.01 -9.54 -6.53
C ALA A 130 -28.82 -9.10 -5.65
N GLU A 131 -28.16 -10.05 -4.99
CA GLU A 131 -26.96 -9.74 -4.19
C GLU A 131 -25.77 -9.31 -5.06
N TYR A 132 -25.64 -9.89 -6.26
CA TYR A 132 -24.63 -9.46 -7.22
C TYR A 132 -24.84 -8.00 -7.65
N GLN A 133 -26.08 -7.62 -7.99
CA GLN A 133 -26.39 -6.23 -8.35
C GLN A 133 -26.13 -5.28 -7.17
N LYS A 134 -26.53 -5.65 -5.96
CA LYS A 134 -26.27 -4.88 -4.75
C LYS A 134 -24.76 -4.68 -4.51
N MET A 135 -23.96 -5.72 -4.78
CA MET A 135 -22.48 -5.60 -4.70
C MET A 135 -21.96 -4.58 -5.71
N LEU A 136 -22.42 -4.65 -6.99
CA LEU A 136 -22.03 -3.68 -8.02
C LEU A 136 -22.42 -2.25 -7.63
N ASP A 137 -23.66 -2.05 -7.18
CA ASP A 137 -24.14 -0.74 -6.74
C ASP A 137 -23.31 -0.21 -5.56
N THR A 138 -22.88 -1.09 -4.66
CA THR A 138 -22.02 -0.71 -3.53
C THR A 138 -20.63 -0.27 -4.02
N ILE A 139 -20.05 -1.00 -4.98
CA ILE A 139 -18.74 -0.66 -5.58
C ILE A 139 -18.81 0.68 -6.30
N ASP A 140 -19.85 0.91 -7.10
CA ASP A 140 -20.02 2.14 -7.86
C ASP A 140 -20.24 3.37 -6.97
N ASN A 141 -20.84 3.17 -5.80
CA ASN A 141 -21.06 4.23 -4.82
C ASN A 141 -19.95 4.31 -3.75
N CYS A 142 -18.95 3.42 -3.79
CA CYS A 142 -17.83 3.43 -2.87
C CYS A 142 -16.89 4.57 -3.23
N SER A 143 -16.99 5.67 -2.53
CA SER A 143 -16.09 6.82 -2.67
C SER A 143 -15.52 7.19 -1.31
N VAL A 144 -14.27 7.63 -1.29
CA VAL A 144 -13.73 8.34 -0.14
C VAL A 144 -14.46 9.68 -0.06
N GLU A 145 -14.97 10.03 1.13
CA GLU A 145 -15.56 11.35 1.33
C GLU A 145 -14.57 12.42 0.85
N ASP A 146 -15.06 13.31 0.01
CA ASP A 146 -14.27 14.45 -0.42
C ASP A 146 -13.81 15.22 0.81
N LEU A 147 -12.52 15.48 0.89
CA LEU A 147 -12.01 16.39 1.91
C LEU A 147 -12.80 17.69 1.82
N PRO A 148 -13.21 18.27 2.97
CA PRO A 148 -13.96 19.52 2.97
C PRO A 148 -13.21 20.53 2.12
N LYS A 149 -13.85 21.02 1.06
CA LYS A 149 -13.27 22.03 0.16
C LYS A 149 -12.98 23.26 1.01
N GLY A 150 -11.72 23.44 1.34
CA GLY A 150 -11.26 24.64 2.02
C GLY A 150 -11.63 25.89 1.19
N LYS A 151 -11.98 26.97 1.86
CA LYS A 151 -12.11 28.25 1.19
C LYS A 151 -10.70 28.85 1.01
N ARG A 152 -10.40 29.31 -0.19
CA ARG A 152 -9.15 30.04 -0.45
C ARG A 152 -9.08 31.29 0.44
N ASN A 153 -7.94 31.49 1.03
CA ASN A 153 -7.62 32.72 1.77
C ASN A 153 -6.53 33.47 1.02
N PHE A 154 -6.94 34.28 0.07
CA PHE A 154 -6.02 35.03 -0.80
C PHE A 154 -5.03 35.90 -0.04
N GLU A 155 -5.42 36.50 1.08
CA GLU A 155 -4.51 37.29 1.92
C GLU A 155 -3.42 36.41 2.55
N LEU A 156 -3.79 35.23 3.04
CA LEU A 156 -2.82 34.29 3.59
C LEU A 156 -1.92 33.73 2.47
N GLU A 157 -2.49 33.32 1.35
CA GLU A 157 -1.77 32.79 0.20
C GLU A 157 -0.71 33.80 -0.29
N LYS A 158 -1.10 35.07 -0.45
CA LYS A 158 -0.20 36.17 -0.83
C LYS A 158 0.91 36.40 0.21
N LYS A 159 0.58 36.22 1.48
CA LYS A 159 1.52 36.40 2.58
C LYS A 159 2.58 35.31 2.63
N ILE A 160 2.24 34.07 2.29
CA ILE A 160 3.13 32.90 2.41
C ILE A 160 3.71 32.43 1.07
N SER A 161 3.13 32.89 -0.07
CA SER A 161 3.58 32.48 -1.40
C SER A 161 5.03 32.90 -1.66
N ASN A 162 5.80 32.00 -2.27
CA ASN A 162 7.21 32.21 -2.62
C ASN A 162 8.12 32.58 -1.43
N ARG A 163 7.71 32.25 -0.21
CA ARG A 163 8.53 32.44 0.98
C ARG A 163 9.09 31.11 1.47
N LEU A 164 10.35 31.14 1.87
CA LEU A 164 11.00 30.01 2.51
C LEU A 164 10.48 29.89 3.93
N ILE A 165 9.83 28.78 4.24
CA ILE A 165 9.25 28.48 5.54
C ILE A 165 10.15 27.45 6.22
N LYS A 166 10.69 27.80 7.37
CA LYS A 166 11.46 26.87 8.20
C LYS A 166 10.51 25.91 8.91
N CYS A 167 10.74 24.62 8.74
CA CYS A 167 9.96 23.57 9.38
C CYS A 167 10.61 23.19 10.73
N LYS A 168 9.79 23.10 11.80
CA LYS A 168 10.20 22.41 13.01
C LYS A 168 9.70 20.98 12.91
N THR A 169 10.62 20.03 12.90
CA THR A 169 10.29 18.62 12.85
C THR A 169 10.15 18.03 14.25
N SER A 170 9.10 17.23 14.47
CA SER A 170 9.03 16.28 15.57
C SER A 170 9.71 14.98 15.15
N GLU A 171 10.04 14.08 16.09
CA GLU A 171 10.65 12.78 15.77
C GLU A 171 9.85 12.01 14.70
N PHE A 172 8.52 12.02 14.77
CA PHE A 172 7.66 11.38 13.76
C PHE A 172 7.78 12.03 12.38
N VAL A 173 7.78 13.36 12.33
CA VAL A 173 7.91 14.11 11.06
C VAL A 173 9.30 13.91 10.47
N SER A 174 10.32 13.74 11.31
CA SER A 174 11.69 13.43 10.89
C SER A 174 11.76 12.10 10.16
N VAL A 175 11.16 11.03 10.68
CA VAL A 175 11.10 9.71 10.02
C VAL A 175 10.38 9.80 8.67
N VAL A 176 9.23 10.46 8.63
CA VAL A 176 8.47 10.65 7.38
C VAL A 176 9.27 11.49 6.38
N SER A 177 9.95 12.55 6.84
CA SER A 177 10.80 13.38 6.00
C SER A 177 11.96 12.60 5.40
N ILE A 178 12.66 11.80 6.20
CA ILE A 178 13.77 10.94 5.74
C ILE A 178 13.24 9.96 4.68
N THR A 179 12.09 9.34 4.92
CA THR A 179 11.49 8.41 3.96
C THR A 179 11.14 9.10 2.64
N ILE A 180 10.49 10.26 2.69
CA ILE A 180 10.12 11.04 1.50
C ILE A 180 11.36 11.49 0.74
N THR A 181 12.37 12.02 1.42
CA THR A 181 13.59 12.50 0.77
C THR A 181 14.38 11.35 0.16
N GLN A 182 14.45 10.19 0.83
CA GLN A 182 15.04 8.99 0.26
C GLN A 182 14.29 8.53 -1.00
N MET A 183 12.97 8.54 -0.98
CA MET A 183 12.14 8.09 -2.12
C MET A 183 12.20 9.05 -3.32
N TRP A 184 12.24 10.35 -3.08
CA TRP A 184 12.13 11.36 -4.13
C TRP A 184 13.47 11.87 -4.64
N PHE A 185 14.44 11.96 -3.76
CA PHE A 185 15.75 12.53 -4.08
C PHE A 185 16.89 11.50 -4.04
N ASN A 186 16.57 10.25 -3.70
CA ASN A 186 17.53 9.16 -3.51
C ASN A 186 18.65 9.49 -2.48
N LYS A 187 18.31 10.36 -1.53
CA LYS A 187 19.20 10.75 -0.42
C LYS A 187 18.36 10.85 0.85
N PRO A 188 18.79 10.25 1.98
CA PRO A 188 18.11 10.48 3.25
C PRO A 188 18.36 11.92 3.69
N GLY A 189 17.36 12.56 4.23
CA GLY A 189 17.47 13.92 4.73
C GLY A 189 16.22 14.39 5.45
N GLU A 190 16.35 15.43 6.24
CA GLU A 190 15.21 16.08 6.88
C GLU A 190 14.72 17.27 6.06
N ILE A 191 13.40 17.43 5.99
CA ILE A 191 12.80 18.60 5.39
C ILE A 191 12.86 19.75 6.39
N ASN A 192 13.84 20.61 6.24
CA ASN A 192 14.02 21.76 7.11
C ASN A 192 13.35 23.04 6.61
N GLU A 193 13.10 23.09 5.32
CA GLU A 193 12.54 24.26 4.66
C GLU A 193 11.57 23.85 3.57
N MET A 194 10.45 24.57 3.43
CA MET A 194 9.52 24.42 2.34
C MET A 194 9.16 25.79 1.74
N MET A 195 8.82 25.79 0.47
CA MET A 195 8.27 26.95 -0.21
C MET A 195 6.97 26.56 -0.90
N LEU A 196 5.90 27.31 -0.62
CA LEU A 196 4.60 27.15 -1.24
C LEU A 196 4.43 28.26 -2.29
N THR A 197 4.00 27.89 -3.48
CA THR A 197 3.63 28.83 -4.53
C THR A 197 2.17 28.65 -4.85
N PHE A 198 1.41 29.73 -4.79
CA PHE A 198 -0.01 29.77 -5.13
C PHE A 198 -0.18 30.49 -6.46
N ASP A 199 -0.88 29.85 -7.39
CA ASP A 199 -1.24 30.41 -8.67
C ASP A 199 -2.70 30.85 -8.65
N GLU A 200 -3.05 31.86 -9.42
CA GLU A 200 -4.43 32.39 -9.51
C GLU A 200 -5.39 31.29 -10.01
N ASP A 201 -4.94 30.46 -10.95
CA ASP A 201 -5.75 29.42 -11.58
C ASP A 201 -5.64 28.04 -10.91
N LYS A 202 -4.64 27.82 -10.03
CA LYS A 202 -4.42 26.54 -9.36
C LYS A 202 -4.18 26.76 -7.87
N PRO A 203 -4.96 26.10 -7.00
CA PRO A 203 -4.92 26.37 -5.56
C PRO A 203 -3.57 26.06 -4.89
N VAL A 204 -2.76 25.15 -5.42
CA VAL A 204 -1.36 24.92 -5.02
C VAL A 204 -0.63 24.29 -6.18
N SER A 205 0.41 24.90 -6.70
CA SER A 205 1.12 24.33 -7.83
C SER A 205 2.42 23.62 -7.47
N TYR A 206 3.20 23.99 -6.46
CA TYR A 206 4.43 23.28 -6.13
C TYR A 206 4.92 23.55 -4.71
N THR A 207 5.44 22.47 -4.08
CA THR A 207 6.22 22.54 -2.88
C THR A 207 7.68 22.31 -3.24
N HIS A 208 8.54 23.30 -3.02
CA HIS A 208 9.99 23.07 -3.06
C HIS A 208 10.44 22.62 -1.69
N LEU A 209 10.91 21.38 -1.62
CA LEU A 209 11.48 20.82 -0.41
C LEU A 209 13.01 20.95 -0.52
N ARG A 210 13.65 21.56 0.46
CA ARG A 210 15.10 21.50 0.63
C ARG A 210 15.41 20.59 1.80
N ALA A 211 16.14 19.51 1.52
CA ALA A 211 16.80 18.70 2.52
C ALA A 211 18.23 19.20 2.66
N HIS A 212 18.72 19.36 3.90
CA HIS A 212 20.14 19.56 4.15
C HIS A 212 20.89 18.24 4.00
N GLU A 213 22.06 18.32 3.36
CA GLU A 213 23.05 17.24 3.33
C GLU A 213 23.66 17.00 4.71
#